data_943c3b0428908caca9311a69e016fcb9
#
_entry.id   943c3b0428908caca9311a69e016fcb9
#
_cell.length_a   1.000
_cell.length_b   1.000
_cell.length_c   1.000
_cell.angle_alpha   90.00
_cell.angle_beta   90.00
_cell.angle_gamma   90.00
#
_symmetry.space_group_name_H-M   'P 1'
#
loop_
_entity.id
_entity.type
_entity.pdbx_description
1 polymer ?
#
loop_
_entity_poly.entity_id
_entity_poly.type
_entity_poly.pdbx_seq_one_letter_code
_entity_poly.pdbx_strand_id
1 'polypeptide(L)'
;RQAEPLGLGHAVLCAREVVGNEPFAILLADDLMQPAPGGAPVLKQMVDLHNRQHASVLAVQEVPREETSAYGIVSSTPWAERTSRITGMVEKPKPEEAPSTLAVVGRYLLSPMIFDHLANVKPGAGGEIQLTDALAQLIHDQPVLAYAFEGRRYDCGSKIGYLEATVELGLQHPEVG
;
A
#
# COMPACT_ATOMS: atom_id res chain seq x y z
N ARG A 1 -16.89 6.41 10.52
CA ARG A 1 -16.01 7.42 11.14
C ARG A 1 -15.13 6.74 12.19
N GLN A 2 -13.83 6.98 12.15
CA GLN A 2 -12.91 6.59 13.21
C GLN A 2 -13.05 7.59 14.36
N ALA A 3 -13.50 7.13 15.53
CA ALA A 3 -13.72 8.00 16.69
C ALA A 3 -12.42 8.24 17.48
N GLU A 4 -11.53 7.26 17.50
CA GLU A 4 -10.23 7.30 18.18
C GLU A 4 -9.10 6.93 17.20
N PRO A 5 -7.93 7.60 17.24
CA PRO A 5 -6.83 7.36 16.30
C PRO A 5 -6.05 6.07 16.65
N LEU A 6 -6.69 4.92 16.44
CA LEU A 6 -6.13 3.60 16.78
C LEU A 6 -5.34 2.94 15.62
N GLY A 7 -4.82 3.73 14.70
CA GLY A 7 -3.99 3.28 13.59
C GLY A 7 -4.75 3.04 12.27
N LEU A 8 -3.98 2.77 11.20
CA LEU A 8 -4.51 2.60 9.85
C LEU A 8 -5.44 1.38 9.73
N GLY A 9 -5.07 0.25 10.34
CA GLY A 9 -5.91 -0.94 10.33
C GLY A 9 -7.29 -0.69 10.95
N HIS A 10 -7.34 0.05 12.05
CA HIS A 10 -8.62 0.44 12.66
C HIS A 10 -9.43 1.39 11.76
N ALA A 11 -8.78 2.34 11.09
CA ALA A 11 -9.46 3.22 10.15
C ALA A 11 -10.13 2.42 9.01
N VAL A 12 -9.43 1.43 8.47
CA VAL A 12 -9.95 0.50 7.45
C VAL A 12 -11.11 -0.33 8.02
N LEU A 13 -10.96 -0.88 9.23
CA LEU A 13 -12.01 -1.66 9.87
C LEU A 13 -13.31 -0.85 10.05
N CYS A 14 -13.21 0.44 10.35
CA CYS A 14 -14.37 1.33 10.45
C CYS A 14 -15.16 1.50 9.13
N ALA A 15 -14.61 1.09 8.00
CA ALA A 15 -15.29 1.13 6.70
C ALA A 15 -16.07 -0.16 6.39
N ARG A 16 -15.95 -1.22 7.19
CA ARG A 16 -16.53 -2.55 6.95
C ARG A 16 -18.02 -2.49 6.55
N GLU A 17 -18.83 -1.80 7.32
CA GLU A 17 -20.27 -1.72 7.09
C GLU A 17 -20.66 -1.00 5.78
N VAL A 18 -19.80 -0.09 5.32
CA VAL A 18 -20.01 0.68 4.08
C VAL A 18 -19.54 -0.12 2.87
N VAL A 19 -18.40 -0.81 2.99
CA VAL A 19 -17.80 -1.61 1.94
C VAL A 19 -18.57 -2.92 1.72
N GLY A 20 -19.07 -3.53 2.79
CA GLY A 20 -19.75 -4.82 2.72
C GLY A 20 -18.81 -5.95 2.31
N ASN A 21 -19.27 -6.81 1.42
CA ASN A 21 -18.53 -8.00 0.97
C ASN A 21 -17.95 -7.85 -0.44
N GLU A 22 -17.48 -6.66 -0.78
CA GLU A 22 -16.90 -6.35 -2.09
C GLU A 22 -15.40 -6.08 -1.98
N PRO A 23 -14.59 -6.37 -3.02
CA PRO A 23 -13.23 -5.88 -3.10
C PRO A 23 -13.21 -4.35 -3.09
N PHE A 24 -12.24 -3.77 -2.41
CA PHE A 24 -12.16 -2.32 -2.26
C PHE A 24 -10.72 -1.81 -2.32
N ALA A 25 -10.58 -0.52 -2.66
CA ALA A 25 -9.30 0.15 -2.68
C ALA A 25 -9.09 1.02 -1.43
N ILE A 26 -7.85 1.02 -0.92
CA ILE A 26 -7.37 1.98 0.08
C ILE A 26 -6.37 2.89 -0.61
N LEU A 27 -6.58 4.19 -0.49
CA LEU A 27 -5.71 5.22 -1.02
C LEU A 27 -5.28 6.13 0.14
N LEU A 28 -3.99 6.10 0.47
CA LEU A 28 -3.45 7.01 1.47
C LEU A 28 -3.37 8.41 0.85
N ALA A 29 -3.84 9.40 1.59
CA ALA A 29 -4.00 10.77 1.08
C ALA A 29 -2.67 11.50 0.85
N ASP A 30 -1.61 11.06 1.52
CA ASP A 30 -0.25 11.59 1.44
C ASP A 30 0.63 10.89 0.40
N ASP A 31 0.13 9.85 -0.25
CA ASP A 31 0.80 9.18 -1.37
C ASP A 31 0.20 9.61 -2.71
N LEU A 32 0.84 10.57 -3.36
CA LEU A 32 0.43 11.02 -4.69
C LEU A 32 1.11 10.16 -5.76
N MET A 33 0.31 9.56 -6.65
CA MET A 33 0.82 8.71 -7.72
C MET A 33 0.45 9.26 -9.09
N GLN A 34 1.46 9.59 -9.87
CA GLN A 34 1.33 10.03 -11.26
C GLN A 34 1.62 8.86 -12.19
N PRO A 35 0.76 8.55 -13.18
CA PRO A 35 1.06 7.51 -14.16
C PRO A 35 2.26 7.93 -15.03
N ALA A 36 2.91 6.96 -15.65
CA ALA A 36 3.87 7.24 -16.71
C ALA A 36 3.19 8.02 -17.87
N PRO A 37 3.90 8.86 -18.63
CA PRO A 37 3.33 9.58 -19.75
C PRO A 37 2.59 8.64 -20.73
N GLY A 38 1.30 8.91 -20.95
CA GLY A 38 0.44 8.04 -21.77
C GLY A 38 0.03 6.71 -21.13
N GLY A 39 0.49 6.43 -19.92
CA GLY A 39 0.18 5.20 -19.17
C GLY A 39 -1.16 5.26 -18.44
N ALA A 40 -1.63 4.10 -18.00
CA ALA A 40 -2.83 3.98 -17.19
C ALA A 40 -2.59 4.49 -15.76
N PRO A 41 -3.58 5.10 -15.08
CA PRO A 41 -3.51 5.42 -13.66
C PRO A 41 -3.13 4.20 -12.82
N VAL A 42 -2.32 4.38 -11.78
CA VAL A 42 -1.80 3.27 -10.96
C VAL A 42 -2.90 2.38 -10.41
N LEU A 43 -3.98 2.97 -9.89
CA LEU A 43 -5.12 2.18 -9.41
C LEU A 43 -5.77 1.34 -10.53
N LYS A 44 -5.84 1.86 -11.75
CA LYS A 44 -6.35 1.11 -12.92
C LYS A 44 -5.47 -0.09 -13.23
N GLN A 45 -4.12 0.08 -13.19
CA GLN A 45 -3.17 -1.03 -13.37
C GLN A 45 -3.42 -2.14 -12.33
N MET A 46 -3.62 -1.75 -11.06
CA MET A 46 -3.90 -2.70 -9.97
C MET A 46 -5.26 -3.41 -10.13
N VAL A 47 -6.30 -2.68 -10.52
CA VAL A 47 -7.64 -3.25 -10.80
C VAL A 47 -7.58 -4.25 -11.95
N ASP A 48 -6.85 -3.95 -13.02
CA ASP A 48 -6.68 -4.87 -14.13
C ASP A 48 -5.94 -6.15 -13.72
N LEU A 49 -4.93 -6.03 -12.84
CA LEU A 49 -4.25 -7.18 -12.27
C LEU A 49 -5.17 -8.00 -11.37
N HIS A 50 -5.91 -7.34 -10.47
CA HIS A 50 -6.89 -7.99 -9.59
C HIS A 50 -7.92 -8.80 -10.39
N ASN A 51 -8.49 -8.19 -11.44
CA ASN A 51 -9.51 -8.83 -12.28
C ASN A 51 -8.97 -10.07 -13.03
N ARG A 52 -7.67 -10.05 -13.39
CA ARG A 52 -7.03 -11.20 -14.03
C ARG A 52 -6.65 -12.31 -13.06
N GLN A 53 -6.24 -11.96 -11.84
CA GLN A 53 -5.65 -12.90 -10.89
C GLN A 53 -6.60 -13.29 -9.74
N HIS A 54 -7.70 -12.55 -9.56
CA HIS A 54 -8.63 -12.70 -8.43
C HIS A 54 -7.92 -12.70 -7.08
N ALA A 55 -6.93 -11.81 -6.91
CA ALA A 55 -6.06 -11.71 -5.75
C ALA A 55 -6.04 -10.28 -5.21
N SER A 56 -5.81 -10.11 -3.91
CA SER A 56 -5.48 -8.80 -3.35
C SER A 56 -4.16 -8.28 -3.94
N VAL A 57 -4.06 -6.97 -4.17
CA VAL A 57 -2.91 -6.33 -4.82
C VAL A 57 -2.41 -5.18 -3.95
N LEU A 58 -1.13 -5.17 -3.64
CA LEU A 58 -0.43 -4.07 -2.96
C LEU A 58 0.50 -3.38 -3.95
N ALA A 59 0.43 -2.06 -4.06
CA ALA A 59 1.44 -1.30 -4.78
C ALA A 59 2.74 -1.31 -3.99
N VAL A 60 3.84 -1.59 -4.66
CA VAL A 60 5.17 -1.66 -4.05
C VAL A 60 6.20 -0.86 -4.85
N GLN A 61 7.25 -0.43 -4.16
CA GLN A 61 8.38 0.28 -4.73
C GLN A 61 9.66 -0.17 -4.03
N GLU A 62 10.77 -0.29 -4.77
CA GLU A 62 12.09 -0.43 -4.18
C GLU A 62 12.48 0.88 -3.48
N VAL A 63 12.96 0.76 -2.26
CA VAL A 63 13.46 1.88 -1.46
C VAL A 63 14.91 1.62 -1.01
N PRO A 64 15.70 2.66 -0.73
CA PRO A 64 16.99 2.49 -0.07
C PRO A 64 16.82 1.69 1.24
N ARG A 65 17.80 0.82 1.55
CA ARG A 65 17.72 -0.05 2.72
C ARG A 65 17.57 0.73 4.04
N GLU A 66 18.21 1.87 4.12
CA GLU A 66 18.12 2.80 5.27
C GLU A 66 16.72 3.37 5.50
N GLU A 67 15.87 3.37 4.47
CA GLU A 67 14.49 3.88 4.54
C GLU A 67 13.47 2.80 4.89
N THR A 68 13.86 1.52 4.97
CA THR A 68 12.92 0.41 5.25
C THR A 68 12.17 0.58 6.56
N SER A 69 12.75 1.27 7.54
CA SER A 69 12.09 1.58 8.82
C SER A 69 10.91 2.55 8.73
N ALA A 70 10.65 3.13 7.56
CA ALA A 70 9.48 3.99 7.32
C ALA A 70 8.27 3.23 6.76
N TYR A 71 8.44 2.00 6.26
CA TYR A 71 7.45 1.27 5.47
C TYR A 71 7.16 -0.15 5.98
N GLY A 72 6.02 -0.69 5.57
CA GLY A 72 5.82 -2.13 5.58
C GLY A 72 6.66 -2.77 4.47
N ILE A 73 7.53 -3.72 4.80
CA ILE A 73 8.44 -4.38 3.87
C ILE A 73 7.97 -5.80 3.61
N VAL A 74 7.95 -6.21 2.34
CA VAL A 74 7.47 -7.54 1.94
C VAL A 74 8.60 -8.49 1.57
N SER A 75 8.45 -9.75 1.95
CA SER A 75 9.12 -10.88 1.30
C SER A 75 8.23 -11.38 0.18
N SER A 76 8.81 -11.71 -0.97
CA SER A 76 8.02 -12.16 -2.10
C SER A 76 8.79 -13.13 -3.01
N THR A 77 8.05 -13.86 -3.83
CA THR A 77 8.59 -14.70 -4.90
C THR A 77 8.10 -14.19 -6.25
N PRO A 78 8.92 -14.22 -7.31
CA PRO A 78 8.50 -13.80 -8.64
C PRO A 78 7.23 -14.54 -9.10
N TRP A 79 6.30 -13.80 -9.72
CA TRP A 79 5.04 -14.35 -10.24
C TRP A 79 4.87 -14.08 -11.73
N ALA A 80 4.96 -12.82 -12.13
CA ALA A 80 4.85 -12.36 -13.51
C ALA A 80 5.64 -11.05 -13.66
N GLU A 81 5.60 -10.47 -14.86
CA GLU A 81 6.20 -9.16 -15.08
C GLU A 81 5.65 -8.14 -14.08
N ARG A 82 6.55 -7.39 -13.40
CA ARG A 82 6.24 -6.39 -12.36
C ARG A 82 5.41 -6.92 -11.18
N THR A 83 5.20 -8.23 -11.09
CA THR A 83 4.34 -8.84 -10.08
C THR A 83 5.08 -9.94 -9.35
N SER A 84 4.99 -9.94 -8.03
CA SER A 84 5.47 -11.03 -7.20
C SER A 84 4.40 -11.44 -6.18
N ARG A 85 4.43 -12.70 -5.76
CA ARG A 85 3.55 -13.21 -4.71
C ARG A 85 4.19 -12.90 -3.35
N ILE A 86 3.46 -12.22 -2.50
CA ILE A 86 3.90 -11.91 -1.14
C ILE A 86 3.90 -13.20 -0.31
N THR A 87 5.00 -13.44 0.40
CA THR A 87 5.21 -14.59 1.27
C THR A 87 5.38 -14.21 2.74
N GLY A 88 5.61 -12.92 3.01
CA GLY A 88 5.74 -12.38 4.36
C GLY A 88 5.73 -10.87 4.34
N MET A 89 5.46 -10.26 5.48
CA MET A 89 5.39 -8.81 5.64
C MET A 89 5.80 -8.41 7.05
N VAL A 90 6.57 -7.34 7.16
CA VAL A 90 7.06 -6.79 8.45
C VAL A 90 6.85 -5.29 8.45
N GLU A 91 6.20 -4.76 9.49
CA GLU A 91 5.99 -3.32 9.66
C GLU A 91 7.26 -2.65 10.20
N LYS A 92 7.75 -1.66 9.46
CA LYS A 92 8.86 -0.77 9.86
C LYS A 92 10.05 -1.52 10.46
N PRO A 93 10.60 -2.53 9.78
CA PRO A 93 11.75 -3.27 10.29
C PRO A 93 12.98 -2.36 10.35
N LYS A 94 13.89 -2.66 11.25
CA LYS A 94 15.22 -2.02 11.18
C LYS A 94 15.90 -2.41 9.88
N PRO A 95 16.79 -1.55 9.31
CA PRO A 95 17.45 -1.83 8.04
C PRO A 95 18.15 -3.19 7.98
N GLU A 96 18.79 -3.59 9.08
CA GLU A 96 19.48 -4.89 9.22
C GLU A 96 18.55 -6.09 9.30
N GLU A 97 17.30 -5.88 9.74
CA GLU A 97 16.27 -6.91 9.91
C GLU A 97 15.29 -6.97 8.72
N ALA A 98 15.34 -5.98 7.83
CA ALA A 98 14.42 -5.89 6.70
C ALA A 98 14.59 -7.09 5.75
N PRO A 99 13.51 -7.84 5.45
CA PRO A 99 13.60 -9.04 4.61
C PRO A 99 13.93 -8.73 3.15
N SER A 100 13.67 -7.51 2.71
CA SER A 100 13.97 -6.99 1.37
C SER A 100 14.05 -5.47 1.39
N THR A 101 14.09 -4.84 0.22
CA THR A 101 13.94 -3.39 0.03
C THR A 101 12.61 -3.04 -0.65
N LEU A 102 11.71 -4.02 -0.79
CA LEU A 102 10.43 -3.84 -1.46
C LEU A 102 9.38 -3.33 -0.46
N ALA A 103 9.13 -2.03 -0.52
CA ALA A 103 8.22 -1.32 0.39
C ALA A 103 6.80 -1.27 -0.17
N VAL A 104 5.82 -1.49 0.69
CA VAL A 104 4.41 -1.24 0.37
C VAL A 104 4.15 0.26 0.46
N VAL A 105 3.53 0.78 -0.57
CA VAL A 105 3.18 2.20 -0.67
C VAL A 105 1.67 2.40 -0.71
N GLY A 106 1.20 3.60 -0.52
CA GLY A 106 -0.16 3.98 -0.16
C GLY A 106 -1.31 3.61 -1.11
N ARG A 107 -1.20 2.49 -1.82
CA ARG A 107 -2.29 1.93 -2.66
C ARG A 107 -2.45 0.45 -2.43
N TYR A 108 -3.66 0.08 -2.05
CA TYR A 108 -4.05 -1.30 -1.77
C TYR A 108 -5.35 -1.60 -2.49
N LEU A 109 -5.49 -2.79 -3.03
CA LEU A 109 -6.74 -3.35 -3.53
C LEU A 109 -6.96 -4.69 -2.83
N LEU A 110 -7.92 -4.74 -1.93
CA LEU A 110 -8.07 -5.82 -0.97
C LEU A 110 -9.42 -6.52 -1.12
N SER A 111 -9.44 -7.81 -0.84
CA SER A 111 -10.67 -8.55 -0.63
C SER A 111 -11.29 -8.19 0.73
N PRO A 112 -12.62 -8.35 0.90
CA PRO A 112 -13.30 -8.07 2.16
C PRO A 112 -12.87 -8.98 3.32
N MET A 113 -12.19 -10.10 3.05
CA MET A 113 -11.62 -11.00 4.07
C MET A 113 -10.67 -10.27 5.02
N ILE A 114 -10.04 -9.18 4.57
CA ILE A 114 -9.17 -8.37 5.43
C ILE A 114 -9.88 -7.86 6.69
N PHE A 115 -11.18 -7.63 6.63
CA PHE A 115 -11.94 -7.16 7.79
C PHE A 115 -12.01 -8.19 8.92
N ASP A 116 -12.02 -9.47 8.60
CA ASP A 116 -12.04 -10.53 9.60
C ASP A 116 -10.67 -10.63 10.31
N HIS A 117 -9.57 -10.44 9.58
CA HIS A 117 -8.25 -10.34 10.18
C HIS A 117 -8.13 -9.08 11.03
N LEU A 118 -8.53 -7.92 10.52
CA LEU A 118 -8.47 -6.64 11.25
C LEU A 118 -9.27 -6.68 12.57
N ALA A 119 -10.39 -7.38 12.60
CA ALA A 119 -11.19 -7.55 13.81
C ALA A 119 -10.49 -8.38 14.91
N ASN A 120 -9.49 -9.18 14.54
CA ASN A 120 -8.77 -10.09 15.44
C ASN A 120 -7.31 -9.66 15.72
N VAL A 121 -6.79 -8.66 14.99
CA VAL A 121 -5.43 -8.11 15.22
C VAL A 121 -5.38 -7.43 16.58
N LYS A 122 -4.39 -7.79 17.39
CA LYS A 122 -4.11 -7.09 18.65
C LYS A 122 -3.34 -5.80 18.37
N PRO A 123 -3.55 -4.76 19.19
CA PRO A 123 -2.72 -3.55 19.09
C PRO A 123 -1.22 -3.90 19.15
N GLY A 124 -0.49 -3.42 18.15
CA GLY A 124 0.95 -3.60 18.02
C GLY A 124 1.75 -2.43 18.59
N ALA A 125 2.84 -2.05 17.93
CA ALA A 125 3.67 -0.93 18.34
C ALA A 125 2.85 0.37 18.45
N GLY A 126 3.04 1.11 19.54
CA GLY A 126 2.28 2.34 19.81
C GLY A 126 0.82 2.15 20.22
N GLY A 127 0.35 0.92 20.41
CA GLY A 127 -1.05 0.61 20.73
C GLY A 127 -1.97 0.68 19.51
N GLU A 128 -1.42 0.72 18.31
CA GLU A 128 -2.15 0.84 17.05
C GLU A 128 -2.50 -0.53 16.44
N ILE A 129 -3.65 -0.61 15.79
CA ILE A 129 -4.03 -1.73 14.93
C ILE A 129 -3.40 -1.48 13.56
N GLN A 130 -2.34 -2.24 13.27
CA GLN A 130 -1.59 -2.10 12.03
C GLN A 130 -2.28 -2.88 10.88
N LEU A 131 -2.42 -2.22 9.73
CA LEU A 131 -2.93 -2.89 8.52
C LEU A 131 -1.97 -4.01 8.07
N THR A 132 -0.66 -3.80 8.26
CA THR A 132 0.40 -4.75 7.91
C THR A 132 0.25 -6.07 8.65
N ASP A 133 -0.15 -6.04 9.94
CA ASP A 133 -0.35 -7.26 10.73
C ASP A 133 -1.53 -8.08 10.22
N ALA A 134 -2.61 -7.42 9.82
CA ALA A 134 -3.75 -8.09 9.19
C ALA A 134 -3.40 -8.65 7.80
N LEU A 135 -2.63 -7.92 7.01
CA LEU A 135 -2.12 -8.40 5.72
C LEU A 135 -1.19 -9.60 5.88
N ALA A 136 -0.34 -9.61 6.91
CA ALA A 136 0.53 -10.75 7.23
C ALA A 136 -0.27 -12.02 7.58
N GLN A 137 -1.50 -11.89 8.06
CA GLN A 137 -2.41 -13.02 8.24
C GLN A 137 -3.11 -13.40 6.94
N LEU A 138 -3.59 -12.39 6.18
CA LEU A 138 -4.32 -12.59 4.94
C LEU A 138 -3.53 -13.41 3.89
N ILE A 139 -2.20 -13.25 3.83
CA ILE A 139 -1.34 -14.00 2.90
C ILE A 139 -1.36 -15.51 3.11
N HIS A 140 -1.79 -15.99 4.28
CA HIS A 140 -1.94 -17.43 4.56
C HIS A 140 -3.26 -18.00 4.02
N ASP A 141 -4.28 -17.18 3.85
CA ASP A 141 -5.63 -17.59 3.46
C ASP A 141 -5.89 -17.41 1.96
N GLN A 142 -5.25 -16.42 1.34
CA GLN A 142 -5.41 -16.14 -0.08
C GLN A 142 -4.14 -15.54 -0.70
N PRO A 143 -4.00 -15.62 -2.04
CA PRO A 143 -2.92 -14.92 -2.73
C PRO A 143 -3.00 -13.40 -2.54
N VAL A 144 -1.87 -12.80 -2.16
CA VAL A 144 -1.67 -11.36 -2.14
C VAL A 144 -0.47 -11.04 -3.03
N LEU A 145 -0.65 -10.14 -3.98
CA LEU A 145 0.35 -9.78 -4.98
C LEU A 145 0.98 -8.43 -4.67
N ALA A 146 2.29 -8.35 -4.74
CA ALA A 146 3.04 -7.12 -4.81
C ALA A 146 3.13 -6.69 -6.28
N TYR A 147 2.74 -5.47 -6.58
CA TYR A 147 2.78 -4.91 -7.93
C TYR A 147 3.66 -3.68 -8.01
N ALA A 148 4.77 -3.78 -8.75
CA ALA A 148 5.66 -2.67 -9.07
C ALA A 148 5.03 -1.84 -10.20
N PHE A 149 4.22 -0.85 -9.84
CA PHE A 149 3.43 -0.05 -10.76
C PHE A 149 4.27 0.78 -11.74
N GLU A 150 3.67 1.18 -12.84
CA GLU A 150 4.26 2.12 -13.80
C GLU A 150 3.80 3.53 -13.49
N GLY A 151 4.77 4.39 -13.17
CA GLY A 151 4.50 5.77 -12.78
C GLY A 151 5.49 6.28 -11.75
N ARG A 152 5.21 7.44 -11.22
CA ARG A 152 6.00 8.08 -10.17
C ARG A 152 5.15 8.27 -8.92
N ARG A 153 5.74 7.97 -7.76
CA ARG A 153 5.18 8.27 -6.45
C ARG A 153 5.87 9.49 -5.86
N TYR A 154 5.06 10.34 -5.22
CA TYR A 154 5.52 11.42 -4.35
C TYR A 154 4.99 11.13 -2.94
N ASP A 155 5.91 11.03 -1.99
CA ASP A 155 5.58 10.90 -0.57
C ASP A 155 5.31 12.29 0.03
N CYS A 156 4.07 12.74 -0.10
CA CYS A 156 3.65 14.04 0.42
C CYS A 156 3.52 14.07 1.95
N GLY A 157 3.70 12.94 2.63
CA GLY A 157 3.87 12.88 4.08
C GLY A 157 5.21 13.44 4.54
N SER A 158 6.22 13.45 3.68
CA SER A 158 7.51 14.10 3.91
C SER A 158 7.52 15.53 3.35
N LYS A 159 8.25 16.44 4.01
CA LYS A 159 8.37 17.84 3.55
C LYS A 159 9.00 17.94 2.17
N ILE A 160 10.01 17.12 1.89
CA ILE A 160 10.72 17.14 0.61
C ILE A 160 9.82 16.56 -0.50
N GLY A 161 9.15 15.43 -0.28
CA GLY A 161 8.26 14.83 -1.26
C GLY A 161 7.05 15.71 -1.57
N TYR A 162 6.50 16.42 -0.57
CA TYR A 162 5.45 17.43 -0.79
C TYR A 162 5.95 18.58 -1.67
N LEU A 163 7.17 19.08 -1.42
CA LEU A 163 7.77 20.14 -2.23
C LEU A 163 8.03 19.68 -3.66
N GLU A 164 8.59 18.50 -3.84
CA GLU A 164 8.82 17.90 -5.16
C GLU A 164 7.51 17.77 -5.95
N ALA A 165 6.48 17.19 -5.33
CA ALA A 165 5.16 17.07 -5.96
C ALA A 165 4.61 18.45 -6.36
N THR A 166 4.70 19.44 -5.48
CA THR A 166 4.17 20.79 -5.73
C THR A 166 4.89 21.45 -6.90
N VAL A 167 6.21 21.38 -6.96
CA VAL A 167 7.01 22.01 -8.03
C VAL A 167 6.78 21.29 -9.35
N GLU A 168 6.91 19.98 -9.38
CA GLU A 168 6.84 19.22 -10.64
C GLU A 168 5.43 19.24 -11.26
N LEU A 169 4.40 19.10 -10.44
CA LEU A 169 3.02 19.20 -10.94
C LEU A 169 2.63 20.65 -11.26
N GLY A 170 3.16 21.62 -10.51
CA GLY A 170 2.97 23.03 -10.80
C GLY A 170 3.52 23.42 -12.17
N LEU A 171 4.72 22.92 -12.51
CA LEU A 171 5.32 23.17 -13.84
C LEU A 171 4.54 22.54 -15.00
N GLN A 172 3.69 21.57 -14.74
CA GLN A 172 2.82 20.92 -15.75
C GLN A 172 1.43 21.57 -15.81
N HIS A 173 1.10 22.45 -14.87
CA HIS A 173 -0.21 23.07 -14.81
C HIS A 173 -0.32 24.25 -15.81
N PRO A 174 -1.39 24.33 -16.63
CA PRO A 174 -1.49 25.31 -17.69
C PRO A 174 -1.50 26.78 -17.26
N GLU A 175 -1.82 27.04 -15.97
CA GLU A 175 -1.90 28.41 -15.45
C GLU A 175 -0.64 28.87 -14.70
N VAL A 176 0.23 27.93 -14.25
CA VAL A 176 1.37 28.27 -13.39
C VAL A 176 2.69 27.66 -13.85
N GLY A 177 2.66 26.82 -14.89
CA GLY A 177 3.83 26.18 -15.52
C GLY A 177 4.39 26.93 -16.71
#